data_827ae989173c7eb0ba9cd9e0e8cb7511
#
_entry.id   827ae989173c7eb0ba9cd9e0e8cb7511
#
_cell.length_a   1.000
_cell.length_b   1.000
_cell.length_c   1.000
_cell.angle_alpha   90.00
_cell.angle_beta   90.00
_cell.angle_gamma   90.00
#
_symmetry.space_group_name_H-M   'P 1'
#
loop_
_entity.id
_entity.type
_entity.pdbx_description
1 polymer ?
#
loop_
_entity_poly.entity_id
_entity_poly.type
_entity_poly.pdbx_seq_one_letter_code
_entity_poly.pdbx_strand_id
1 'polypeptide(L)'
;MAWPDSVMNKKSGLSLPDDRTITISVIAGSSNGLTHQLTKARTSIGRTGGSADIKIDDEQVSPLHCVVGVTYDMVRLCDLDSANGTYANEERVQAAELEHLSEFRLGSTWLVVTIVPRHFKDSTWF
;
A
#
# COMPACT_ATOMS: atom_id res chain seq x y z
N MET A 1 -9.39 13.35 2.23
CA MET A 1 -8.73 13.20 3.37
C MET A 1 -8.48 11.83 3.70
N ALA A 2 -7.35 11.54 3.81
CA ALA A 2 -7.03 10.18 3.90
C ALA A 2 -7.12 9.66 5.29
N TRP A 3 -6.46 10.23 6.22
CA TRP A 3 -6.33 9.65 7.54
C TRP A 3 -6.89 10.58 8.59
N PRO A 4 -7.57 10.03 9.59
CA PRO A 4 -8.03 10.85 10.70
C PRO A 4 -6.80 11.35 11.46
N ASP A 5 -6.86 12.59 11.90
CA ASP A 5 -5.75 13.15 12.64
C ASP A 5 -5.39 12.33 13.86
N SER A 6 -6.37 11.76 14.52
CA SER A 6 -6.08 11.00 15.72
C SER A 6 -5.20 9.80 15.42
N VAL A 7 -5.26 9.25 14.25
CA VAL A 7 -4.43 8.12 13.92
C VAL A 7 -3.03 8.58 13.58
N MET A 8 -2.92 9.74 12.95
CA MET A 8 -1.62 10.20 12.49
C MET A 8 -0.77 10.79 13.60
N ASN A 9 -1.39 11.34 14.60
CA ASN A 9 -0.67 12.07 15.61
C ASN A 9 -0.49 11.41 16.94
N LYS A 10 -0.84 10.13 17.08
CA LYS A 10 -0.67 9.46 18.33
C LYS A 10 0.61 8.69 18.32
N LYS A 11 0.97 8.10 19.43
CA LYS A 11 2.11 7.27 19.48
C LYS A 11 1.98 6.19 18.46
N SER A 12 0.74 5.79 18.16
CA SER A 12 0.49 4.76 17.18
C SER A 12 0.38 5.36 15.80
N GLY A 13 0.82 6.59 15.58
CA GLY A 13 0.76 7.20 14.28
C GLY A 13 1.67 6.52 13.28
N LEU A 14 1.81 7.09 12.11
CA LEU A 14 2.55 6.47 11.02
C LEU A 14 3.98 6.19 11.42
N SER A 15 4.39 4.95 11.24
CA SER A 15 5.71 4.51 11.61
C SER A 15 5.99 3.21 10.90
N LEU A 16 7.10 3.10 10.21
CA LEU A 16 7.44 1.87 9.51
C LEU A 16 8.21 0.98 10.47
N PRO A 17 7.63 -0.17 10.88
CA PRO A 17 8.31 -1.04 11.83
C PRO A 17 9.56 -1.63 11.22
N ASP A 18 10.59 -1.85 12.02
CA ASP A 18 11.81 -2.43 11.50
C ASP A 18 11.90 -3.93 11.72
N ASP A 19 10.90 -4.55 12.32
CA ASP A 19 10.90 -5.99 12.56
C ASP A 19 10.14 -6.76 11.46
N ARG A 20 9.69 -6.09 10.44
CA ARG A 20 8.98 -6.76 9.34
C ARG A 20 9.20 -6.00 8.04
N THR A 21 9.03 -6.70 6.94
CA THR A 21 9.16 -6.12 5.61
C THR A 21 7.78 -6.11 4.98
N ILE A 22 7.38 -4.96 4.45
CA ILE A 22 6.10 -4.79 3.81
C ILE A 22 6.36 -4.48 2.35
N THR A 23 5.78 -5.29 1.46
CA THR A 23 6.01 -5.14 0.02
C THR A 23 4.68 -5.10 -0.69
N ILE A 24 4.56 -4.23 -1.68
CA ILE A 24 3.39 -4.16 -2.53
C ILE A 24 3.82 -4.63 -3.91
N SER A 25 3.10 -5.60 -4.45
CA SER A 25 3.44 -6.18 -5.75
C SER A 25 2.23 -6.13 -6.67
N VAL A 26 2.49 -5.84 -7.93
CA VAL A 26 1.42 -5.85 -8.94
C VAL A 26 1.36 -7.25 -9.50
N ILE A 27 0.19 -7.87 -9.40
CA ILE A 27 0.01 -9.25 -9.81
C ILE A 27 -0.84 -9.41 -11.06
N ALA A 28 -1.46 -8.34 -11.55
CA ALA A 28 -2.20 -8.40 -12.82
C ALA A 28 -2.31 -6.98 -13.37
N GLY A 29 -2.30 -6.85 -14.69
CA GLY A 29 -2.38 -5.56 -15.37
C GLY A 29 -1.09 -5.27 -16.10
N SER A 30 -1.01 -4.09 -16.73
CA SER A 30 0.15 -3.72 -17.53
C SER A 30 1.44 -3.61 -16.74
N SER A 31 1.33 -3.32 -15.45
CA SER A 31 2.51 -3.21 -14.61
C SER A 31 2.81 -4.51 -13.86
N ASN A 32 2.22 -5.62 -14.28
CA ASN A 32 2.41 -6.90 -13.62
C ASN A 32 3.90 -7.21 -13.45
N GLY A 33 4.28 -7.59 -12.26
CA GLY A 33 5.67 -7.87 -11.91
C GLY A 33 6.37 -6.77 -11.16
N LEU A 34 5.78 -5.56 -11.13
CA LEU A 34 6.36 -4.49 -10.37
C LEU A 34 6.26 -4.81 -8.88
N THR A 35 7.33 -4.55 -8.16
CA THR A 35 7.40 -4.83 -6.73
C THR A 35 8.02 -3.63 -6.04
N HIS A 36 7.47 -3.24 -4.93
CA HIS A 36 7.95 -2.08 -4.18
C HIS A 36 7.96 -2.39 -2.69
N GLN A 37 9.14 -2.46 -2.11
CA GLN A 37 9.24 -2.63 -0.66
C GLN A 37 9.09 -1.25 -0.03
N LEU A 38 8.25 -1.15 0.99
CA LEU A 38 8.01 0.14 1.62
C LEU A 38 9.27 0.57 2.39
N THR A 39 9.69 1.81 2.16
CA THR A 39 10.84 2.36 2.84
C THR A 39 10.45 3.52 3.74
N LYS A 40 9.17 3.86 3.75
CA LYS A 40 8.67 4.93 4.59
C LYS A 40 7.24 4.58 5.00
N ALA A 41 6.75 5.26 5.99
CA ALA A 41 5.47 4.91 6.59
C ALA A 41 4.28 5.28 5.72
N ARG A 42 4.44 6.14 4.72
CA ARG A 42 3.34 6.56 3.88
C ARG A 42 3.81 6.50 2.43
N THR A 43 3.14 5.69 1.63
CA THR A 43 3.52 5.45 0.24
C THR A 43 2.31 5.67 -0.66
N SER A 44 2.44 6.55 -1.63
CA SER A 44 1.34 6.83 -2.54
C SER A 44 1.43 5.96 -3.78
N ILE A 45 0.28 5.67 -4.38
CA ILE A 45 0.17 4.88 -5.59
C ILE A 45 -0.65 5.68 -6.60
N GLY A 46 -0.17 5.79 -7.81
CA GLY A 46 -0.88 6.53 -8.84
C GLY A 46 -0.38 6.19 -10.23
N ARG A 47 -0.91 6.91 -11.22
CA ARG A 47 -0.61 6.62 -12.61
C ARG A 47 0.78 7.14 -12.99
N THR A 48 1.43 6.43 -13.89
CA THR A 48 2.71 6.88 -14.44
C THR A 48 2.57 8.29 -14.99
N GLY A 49 3.62 9.06 -14.88
CA GLY A 49 3.58 10.45 -15.31
C GLY A 49 3.21 11.40 -14.19
N GLY A 50 2.70 10.90 -13.09
CA GLY A 50 2.37 11.74 -11.94
C GLY A 50 3.45 11.66 -10.88
N SER A 51 3.10 12.08 -9.65
CA SER A 51 4.08 12.21 -8.58
C SER A 51 3.98 11.12 -7.53
N ALA A 52 3.22 10.06 -7.78
CA ALA A 52 3.08 9.00 -6.78
C ALA A 52 4.38 8.23 -6.60
N ASP A 53 4.53 7.62 -5.44
CA ASP A 53 5.71 6.82 -5.14
C ASP A 53 5.74 5.55 -5.97
N ILE A 54 4.61 4.87 -6.07
CA ILE A 54 4.49 3.67 -6.91
C ILE A 54 3.69 4.08 -8.13
N LYS A 55 4.27 3.89 -9.31
CA LYS A 55 3.64 4.35 -10.54
C LYS A 55 3.12 3.18 -11.33
N ILE A 56 1.84 3.22 -11.64
CA ILE A 56 1.11 2.15 -12.30
C ILE A 56 0.75 2.61 -13.72
N ASP A 57 1.05 1.76 -14.69
CA ASP A 57 0.74 2.09 -16.10
C ASP A 57 -0.67 1.61 -16.40
N ASP A 58 -1.67 2.41 -16.04
CA ASP A 58 -3.07 2.05 -16.21
C ASP A 58 -3.85 3.35 -16.32
N GLU A 59 -4.50 3.57 -17.44
CA GLU A 59 -5.21 4.82 -17.68
C GLU A 59 -6.36 5.03 -16.74
N GLN A 60 -6.86 3.98 -16.12
CA GLN A 60 -7.97 4.10 -15.19
C GLN A 60 -7.51 4.47 -13.79
N VAL A 61 -6.21 4.52 -13.56
CA VAL A 61 -5.66 4.89 -12.26
C VAL A 61 -5.44 6.39 -12.26
N SER A 62 -5.89 7.07 -11.22
CA SER A 62 -5.70 8.52 -11.08
C SER A 62 -4.24 8.84 -10.83
N PRO A 63 -3.77 10.03 -11.21
CA PRO A 63 -2.37 10.38 -10.99
C PRO A 63 -1.91 10.21 -9.55
N LEU A 64 -2.82 10.45 -8.60
CA LEU A 64 -2.57 10.19 -7.20
C LEU A 64 -3.83 9.48 -6.72
N HIS A 65 -3.80 8.15 -6.67
CA HIS A 65 -5.00 7.34 -6.55
C HIS A 65 -5.29 6.93 -5.11
N CYS A 66 -4.32 6.40 -4.43
CA CYS A 66 -4.50 5.95 -3.06
C CYS A 66 -3.17 6.02 -2.32
N VAL A 67 -3.22 5.76 -1.03
CA VAL A 67 -2.03 5.78 -0.21
C VAL A 67 -2.08 4.58 0.72
N VAL A 68 -0.91 4.00 0.97
CA VAL A 68 -0.76 2.95 1.96
C VAL A 68 -0.01 3.56 3.13
N GLY A 69 -0.59 3.49 4.30
CA GLY A 69 0.01 4.01 5.51
C GLY A 69 0.26 2.88 6.49
N VAL A 70 1.35 2.97 7.22
CA VAL A 70 1.75 1.92 8.16
C VAL A 70 1.85 2.53 9.53
N THR A 71 1.24 1.87 10.51
CA THR A 71 1.44 2.21 11.90
C THR A 71 2.14 1.02 12.54
N TYR A 72 2.42 1.11 13.81
CA TYR A 72 3.14 0.04 14.49
C TYR A 72 2.46 -1.31 14.29
N ASP A 73 1.15 -1.35 14.31
CA ASP A 73 0.43 -2.61 14.27
C ASP A 73 -0.54 -2.74 13.10
N MET A 74 -0.51 -1.86 12.12
CA MET A 74 -1.53 -1.88 11.08
C MET A 74 -0.98 -1.37 9.75
N VAL A 75 -1.43 -1.98 8.65
CA VAL A 75 -1.19 -1.46 7.30
C VAL A 75 -2.55 -1.05 6.76
N ARG A 76 -2.67 0.16 6.28
CA ARG A 76 -3.96 0.69 5.89
C ARG A 76 -3.91 1.31 4.51
N LEU A 77 -4.93 1.00 3.71
CA LEU A 77 -5.10 1.54 2.37
C LEU A 77 -6.14 2.64 2.45
N CYS A 78 -5.91 3.75 1.77
CA CYS A 78 -6.86 4.85 1.76
C CYS A 78 -6.95 5.45 0.38
N ASP A 79 -8.19 5.56 -0.14
CA ASP A 79 -8.44 6.15 -1.45
C ASP A 79 -8.29 7.67 -1.34
N LEU A 80 -7.71 8.29 -2.36
CA LEU A 80 -7.49 9.74 -2.37
C LEU A 80 -8.44 10.38 -3.38
N ASP A 81 -9.72 10.12 -3.22
CA ASP A 81 -10.74 10.70 -4.10
C ASP A 81 -10.46 10.32 -5.54
N SER A 82 -10.11 9.08 -5.78
CA SER A 82 -9.80 8.64 -7.12
C SER A 82 -11.03 8.66 -8.02
N ALA A 83 -10.82 8.81 -9.31
CA ALA A 83 -11.93 8.90 -10.25
C ALA A 83 -12.68 7.57 -10.35
N ASN A 84 -11.98 6.46 -10.36
CA ASN A 84 -12.60 5.16 -10.58
C ASN A 84 -12.67 4.27 -9.34
N GLY A 85 -12.11 4.72 -8.24
CA GLY A 85 -12.24 4.02 -6.97
C GLY A 85 -11.12 3.04 -6.68
N THR A 86 -11.01 2.69 -5.42
CA THR A 86 -10.09 1.68 -4.92
C THR A 86 -10.97 0.55 -4.38
N TYR A 87 -10.64 -0.68 -4.73
CA TYR A 87 -11.46 -1.83 -4.37
C TYR A 87 -10.68 -2.82 -3.53
N ALA A 88 -11.27 -3.27 -2.43
CA ALA A 88 -10.71 -4.29 -1.58
C ALA A 88 -11.82 -5.28 -1.26
N ASN A 89 -11.53 -6.58 -1.36
CA ASN A 89 -12.53 -7.62 -1.14
C ASN A 89 -13.77 -7.39 -2.02
N GLU A 90 -13.51 -6.94 -3.26
CA GLU A 90 -14.59 -6.74 -4.24
C GLU A 90 -15.55 -5.63 -3.87
N GLU A 91 -15.16 -4.75 -2.97
CA GLU A 91 -15.97 -3.60 -2.60
C GLU A 91 -15.19 -2.32 -2.77
N ARG A 92 -15.86 -1.28 -3.23
CA ARG A 92 -15.23 0.02 -3.31
C ARG A 92 -15.08 0.56 -1.90
N VAL A 93 -13.86 0.96 -1.53
CA VAL A 93 -13.58 1.38 -0.17
C VAL A 93 -12.97 2.76 -0.13
N GLN A 94 -13.24 3.50 0.95
CA GLN A 94 -12.55 4.74 1.23
C GLN A 94 -11.27 4.39 1.98
N ALA A 95 -11.32 3.40 2.84
CA ALA A 95 -10.17 2.93 3.58
C ALA A 95 -10.37 1.46 3.93
N ALA A 96 -9.27 0.73 4.02
CA ALA A 96 -9.31 -0.68 4.38
C ALA A 96 -8.02 -1.06 5.07
N GLU A 97 -8.11 -1.96 6.03
CA GLU A 97 -6.93 -2.50 6.67
C GLU A 97 -6.41 -3.63 5.79
N LEU A 98 -5.11 -3.70 5.59
CA LEU A 98 -4.49 -4.73 4.77
C LEU A 98 -3.69 -5.67 5.66
N GLU A 99 -3.89 -6.95 5.43
CA GLU A 99 -3.14 -7.98 6.13
C GLU A 99 -2.22 -8.68 5.15
N HIS A 100 -1.41 -9.57 5.64
CA HIS A 100 -0.52 -10.33 4.77
C HIS A 100 -1.34 -11.03 3.70
N LEU A 101 -0.96 -10.82 2.45
CA LEU A 101 -1.62 -11.37 1.26
C LEU A 101 -2.96 -10.73 0.92
N SER A 102 -3.30 -9.60 1.53
CA SER A 102 -4.48 -8.86 1.11
C SER A 102 -4.29 -8.34 -0.30
N GLU A 103 -5.34 -8.39 -1.10
CA GLU A 103 -5.31 -7.89 -2.46
C GLU A 103 -6.21 -6.68 -2.59
N PHE A 104 -5.85 -5.76 -3.46
CA PHE A 104 -6.70 -4.63 -3.76
C PHE A 104 -6.53 -4.27 -5.23
N ARG A 105 -7.48 -3.53 -5.77
CA ARG A 105 -7.51 -3.24 -7.20
C ARG A 105 -7.70 -1.77 -7.46
N LEU A 106 -6.96 -1.25 -8.43
CA LEU A 106 -7.10 0.10 -8.93
C LEU A 106 -7.25 -0.04 -10.44
N GLY A 107 -8.37 0.43 -10.99
CA GLY A 107 -8.60 0.26 -12.42
C GLY A 107 -8.55 -1.21 -12.80
N SER A 108 -7.68 -1.55 -13.72
CA SER A 108 -7.50 -2.94 -14.15
C SER A 108 -6.28 -3.57 -13.50
N THR A 109 -5.70 -2.93 -12.51
CA THR A 109 -4.46 -3.37 -11.87
C THR A 109 -4.76 -3.99 -10.53
N TRP A 110 -4.28 -5.22 -10.34
CA TRP A 110 -4.42 -5.92 -9.06
C TRP A 110 -3.09 -5.91 -8.34
N LEU A 111 -3.15 -5.63 -7.05
CA LEU A 111 -1.96 -5.55 -6.21
C LEU A 111 -2.15 -6.43 -4.99
N VAL A 112 -1.05 -6.90 -4.44
CA VAL A 112 -1.08 -7.69 -3.21
C VAL A 112 -0.04 -7.12 -2.25
N VAL A 113 -0.35 -7.14 -0.96
CA VAL A 113 0.60 -6.71 0.04
C VAL A 113 1.11 -7.95 0.76
N THR A 114 2.42 -8.00 1.00
CA THR A 114 3.00 -9.05 1.82
C THR A 114 3.62 -8.40 3.04
N ILE A 115 3.41 -8.99 4.19
CA ILE A 115 3.92 -8.49 5.46
C ILE A 115 4.59 -9.67 6.12
N VAL A 116 5.92 -9.69 6.12
CA VAL A 116 6.65 -10.84 6.63
C VAL A 116 7.65 -10.40 7.68
N PRO A 117 7.92 -11.24 8.66
CA PRO A 117 8.91 -10.91 9.66
C PRO A 117 10.26 -10.71 9.01
N ARG A 118 11.02 -9.75 9.50
CA ARG A 118 12.36 -9.53 8.99
C ARG A 118 13.31 -10.43 9.78
N HIS A 119 14.07 -11.23 9.06
CA HIS A 119 15.02 -12.09 9.72
C HIS A 119 16.33 -11.35 9.82
N PHE A 120 16.88 -11.26 10.98
CA PHE A 120 18.14 -10.61 11.15
C PHE A 120 19.20 -11.62 10.99
N LYS A 121 20.36 -11.18 10.82
CA LYS A 121 21.45 -12.07 10.61
C LYS A 121 21.56 -13.05 11.66
N ASP A 122 21.10 -12.76 12.69
CA ASP A 122 21.18 -13.67 13.70
C ASP A 122 20.43 -14.83 13.39
N SER A 123 19.61 -14.78 12.54
CA SER A 123 18.93 -15.94 12.25
C SER A 123 19.86 -16.91 11.76
N THR A 124 20.91 -16.74 12.06
CA THR A 124 21.89 -17.63 11.71
C THR A 124 21.76 -18.79 12.47
N TRP A 125 20.90 -18.99 13.21
CA TRP A 125 20.77 -20.13 13.90
C TRP A 125 20.87 -21.29 13.05
N PHE A 126 21.18 -21.27 12.06
CA PHE A 126 21.39 -22.43 11.33
C PHE A 126 22.77 -22.50 10.90
#